data_2a4a3f9b73b256adbfade4b67b935051
#
_entry.id   2a4a3f9b73b256adbfade4b67b935051
#
_cell.length_a   1.000
_cell.length_b   1.000
_cell.length_c   1.000
_cell.angle_alpha   90.00
_cell.angle_beta   90.00
_cell.angle_gamma   90.00
#
_symmetry.space_group_name_H-M   'P 1'
#
loop_
_entity.id
_entity.type
_entity.pdbx_description
1 polymer ?
#
loop_
_entity_poly.entity_id
_entity_poly.type
_entity_poly.pdbx_seq_one_letter_code
_entity_poly.pdbx_strand_id
1 'polypeptide(L)'
;MKLVKTFTYEFPLENLVYNRKNDLIAVSTNDMTVTIHNVKNGLKKVRQFENVSDNKITDLCFSQPDSKWLLVSSLDKSLKVFDILTGSMIDWVQFKNAPLSIDFSVSGEYLATSHVGSKAVFLWSNKSFFNDIVIQKVPTKPTM
;
A
#
# COMPACT_ATOMS: atom_id res chain seq x y z
N MET A 1 28.80 -6.62 2.93
CA MET A 1 27.67 -5.70 2.77
C MET A 1 28.22 -4.26 2.68
N LYS A 2 27.71 -3.46 1.75
CA LYS A 2 28.19 -2.11 1.54
C LYS A 2 27.02 -1.13 1.48
N LEU A 3 27.11 -0.02 2.20
CA LEU A 3 26.12 1.05 2.11
C LEU A 3 26.30 1.80 0.79
N VAL A 4 25.26 1.79 -0.06
CA VAL A 4 25.32 2.43 -1.38
C VAL A 4 24.84 3.87 -1.31
N LYS A 5 23.74 4.13 -0.62
CA LYS A 5 23.17 5.47 -0.53
C LYS A 5 22.27 5.59 0.70
N THR A 6 22.27 6.80 1.28
CA THR A 6 21.34 7.17 2.36
C THR A 6 20.53 8.38 1.89
N PHE A 7 19.23 8.36 2.16
CA PHE A 7 18.41 9.56 2.00
C PHE A 7 17.47 9.68 3.19
N THR A 8 17.14 10.91 3.53
CA THR A 8 16.42 11.23 4.76
C THR A 8 15.11 11.94 4.45
N TYR A 9 14.17 11.78 5.39
CA TYR A 9 12.87 12.43 5.34
C TYR A 9 12.73 13.38 6.52
N GLU A 10 11.80 14.32 6.42
CA GLU A 10 11.53 15.27 7.48
C GLU A 10 10.92 14.60 8.72
N PHE A 11 10.16 13.54 8.52
CA PHE A 11 9.47 12.81 9.59
C PHE A 11 9.99 11.40 9.72
N PRO A 12 9.86 10.77 10.93
CA PRO A 12 10.30 9.39 11.12
C PRO A 12 9.61 8.40 10.19
N LEU A 13 10.38 7.45 9.70
CA LEU A 13 9.87 6.36 8.86
C LEU A 13 9.23 5.29 9.72
N GLU A 14 8.13 4.73 9.25
CA GLU A 14 7.42 3.67 9.97
C GLU A 14 7.36 2.35 9.23
N ASN A 15 7.20 2.38 7.91
CA ASN A 15 7.09 1.17 7.10
C ASN A 15 7.92 1.31 5.83
N LEU A 16 8.40 0.17 5.35
CA LEU A 16 9.14 0.08 4.10
C LEU A 16 8.81 -1.22 3.42
N VAL A 17 8.57 -1.17 2.11
CA VAL A 17 8.39 -2.36 1.29
C VAL A 17 9.19 -2.22 0.00
N TYR A 18 9.89 -3.28 -0.38
CA TYR A 18 10.67 -3.35 -1.62
C TYR A 18 9.96 -4.26 -2.62
N ASN A 19 9.77 -3.77 -3.84
CA ASN A 19 9.18 -4.58 -4.89
C ASN A 19 10.28 -5.09 -5.82
N ARG A 20 10.52 -6.39 -5.77
CA ARG A 20 11.59 -7.03 -6.54
C ARG A 20 11.39 -6.98 -8.05
N LYS A 21 10.14 -6.90 -8.51
CA LYS A 21 9.85 -6.97 -9.95
C LYS A 21 10.23 -5.69 -10.69
N ASN A 22 10.05 -4.55 -10.07
CA ASN A 22 10.30 -3.27 -10.73
C ASN A 22 11.27 -2.35 -9.98
N ASP A 23 11.91 -2.89 -8.94
CA ASP A 23 12.87 -2.17 -8.10
C ASP A 23 12.33 -0.86 -7.53
N LEU A 24 11.05 -0.85 -7.18
CA LEU A 24 10.45 0.25 -6.44
C LEU A 24 10.51 0.01 -4.94
N ILE A 25 10.73 1.07 -4.18
CA ILE A 25 10.61 1.07 -2.73
C ILE A 25 9.49 2.02 -2.35
N ALA A 26 8.58 1.56 -1.51
CA ALA A 26 7.57 2.41 -0.90
C ALA A 26 7.88 2.58 0.59
N VAL A 27 7.77 3.81 1.07
CA VAL A 27 8.09 4.17 2.44
C VAL A 27 6.95 5.00 3.00
N SER A 28 6.54 4.72 4.23
CA SER A 28 5.59 5.57 4.94
C SER A 28 6.26 6.30 6.09
N THR A 29 5.85 7.53 6.32
CA THR A 29 6.31 8.35 7.43
C THR A 29 5.17 8.58 8.42
N ASN A 30 5.51 9.03 9.65
CA ASN A 30 4.49 9.15 10.71
C ASN A 30 3.52 10.33 10.51
N ASP A 31 3.73 11.14 9.49
CA ASP A 31 2.80 12.19 9.08
C ASP A 31 1.76 11.70 8.04
N MET A 32 1.63 10.39 7.86
CA MET A 32 0.69 9.74 6.93
C MET A 32 1.00 10.03 5.46
N THR A 33 2.27 10.17 5.14
CA THR A 33 2.76 10.32 3.76
C THR A 33 3.39 9.02 3.30
N VAL A 34 3.12 8.64 2.06
CA VAL A 34 3.73 7.47 1.41
C VAL A 34 4.51 7.95 0.20
N THR A 35 5.77 7.57 0.11
CA THR A 35 6.65 7.96 -1.00
C THR A 35 7.17 6.72 -1.69
N ILE A 36 7.19 6.74 -3.03
CA ILE A 36 7.72 5.65 -3.85
C ILE A 36 8.96 6.14 -4.58
N HIS A 37 10.04 5.39 -4.46
CA HIS A 37 11.32 5.68 -5.14
C HIS A 37 11.69 4.55 -6.09
N ASN A 38 12.35 4.89 -7.19
CA ASN A 38 12.93 3.93 -8.12
C ASN A 38 14.41 3.74 -7.81
N VAL A 39 14.76 2.53 -7.37
CA VAL A 39 16.14 2.22 -6.95
C VAL A 39 17.13 2.30 -8.11
N LYS A 40 16.73 1.85 -9.30
CA LYS A 40 17.60 1.83 -10.47
C LYS A 40 17.96 3.22 -10.98
N ASN A 41 17.10 4.20 -10.76
CA ASN A 41 17.33 5.58 -11.22
C ASN A 41 17.84 6.48 -10.10
N GLY A 42 18.75 5.95 -9.26
CA GLY A 42 19.37 6.74 -8.20
C GLY A 42 18.40 7.12 -7.09
N LEU A 43 17.42 6.28 -6.83
CA LEU A 43 16.39 6.52 -5.82
C LEU A 43 15.53 7.74 -6.11
N LYS A 44 15.30 8.01 -7.39
CA LYS A 44 14.42 9.08 -7.83
C LYS A 44 13.01 8.86 -7.34
N LYS A 45 12.38 9.93 -6.81
CA LYS A 45 10.99 9.87 -6.38
C LYS A 45 10.06 9.68 -7.59
N VAL A 46 9.23 8.63 -7.53
CA VAL A 46 8.24 8.31 -8.56
C VAL A 46 6.89 8.91 -8.22
N ARG A 47 6.46 8.74 -6.96
CA ARG A 47 5.17 9.23 -6.46
C ARG A 47 5.28 9.61 -4.99
N GLN A 48 4.41 10.53 -4.59
CA GLN A 48 4.23 10.88 -3.19
C GLN A 48 2.73 11.07 -2.95
N PHE A 49 2.21 10.35 -1.94
CA PHE A 49 0.82 10.44 -1.53
C PHE A 49 0.77 11.06 -0.13
N GLU A 50 0.11 12.20 0.01
CA GLU A 50 -0.01 12.90 1.29
C GLU A 50 -1.38 12.65 1.91
N ASN A 51 -1.45 12.75 3.25
CA ASN A 51 -2.71 12.59 3.98
C ASN A 51 -3.44 11.30 3.62
N VAL A 52 -2.69 10.19 3.52
CA VAL A 52 -3.22 8.91 3.06
C VAL A 52 -4.27 8.35 4.00
N SER A 53 -4.11 8.59 5.30
CA SER A 53 -5.01 8.06 6.32
C SER A 53 -5.17 9.02 7.49
N ASP A 54 -6.23 8.79 8.29
CA ASP A 54 -6.52 9.59 9.48
C ASP A 54 -5.75 9.11 10.71
N ASN A 55 -5.08 7.97 10.61
CA ASN A 55 -4.35 7.37 11.71
C ASN A 55 -3.10 6.68 11.17
N LYS A 56 -2.30 6.09 12.07
CA LYS A 56 -1.04 5.45 11.75
C LYS A 56 -1.17 4.43 10.62
N ILE A 57 -0.30 4.50 9.63
CA ILE A 57 -0.18 3.50 8.59
C ILE A 57 0.47 2.25 9.19
N THR A 58 -0.19 1.10 9.01
CA THR A 58 0.27 -0.16 9.61
C THR A 58 1.12 -0.99 8.66
N ASP A 59 0.83 -0.97 7.37
CA ASP A 59 1.57 -1.76 6.40
C ASP A 59 1.42 -1.21 4.98
N LEU A 60 2.32 -1.61 4.11
CA LEU A 60 2.36 -1.28 2.69
C LEU A 60 2.55 -2.55 1.89
N CYS A 61 1.93 -2.65 0.73
CA CYS A 61 2.05 -3.82 -0.14
C CYS A 61 1.84 -3.43 -1.60
N PHE A 62 2.74 -3.88 -2.47
CA PHE A 62 2.52 -3.76 -3.91
C PHE A 62 1.61 -4.88 -4.41
N SER A 63 0.69 -4.55 -5.32
CA SER A 63 -0.17 -5.57 -5.93
C SER A 63 0.65 -6.52 -6.81
N GLN A 64 0.14 -7.73 -7.00
CA GLN A 64 0.75 -8.75 -7.81
C GLN A 64 -0.25 -9.21 -8.88
N PRO A 65 0.16 -9.70 -10.03
CA PRO A 65 1.56 -9.97 -10.44
C PRO A 65 2.27 -8.79 -11.09
N ASP A 66 1.58 -7.74 -11.49
CA ASP A 66 2.15 -6.66 -12.32
C ASP A 66 2.59 -5.43 -11.51
N SER A 67 2.33 -5.41 -10.22
CA SER A 67 2.78 -4.33 -9.32
C SER A 67 2.29 -2.92 -9.71
N LYS A 68 1.10 -2.85 -10.27
CA LYS A 68 0.49 -1.58 -10.70
C LYS A 68 0.01 -0.72 -9.54
N TRP A 69 -0.38 -1.34 -8.45
CA TRP A 69 -1.03 -0.65 -7.34
C TRP A 69 -0.23 -0.79 -6.06
N LEU A 70 -0.34 0.21 -5.20
CA LEU A 70 0.15 0.16 -3.84
C LEU A 70 -1.03 0.14 -2.89
N LEU A 71 -1.04 -0.83 -1.98
CA LEU A 71 -2.04 -0.95 -0.94
C LEU A 71 -1.48 -0.41 0.37
N VAL A 72 -2.28 0.39 1.06
CA VAL A 72 -1.91 1.02 2.33
C VAL A 72 -2.96 0.68 3.37
N SER A 73 -2.54 0.01 4.45
CA SER A 73 -3.42 -0.29 5.58
C SER A 73 -3.14 0.67 6.73
N SER A 74 -4.17 0.96 7.53
CA SER A 74 -4.09 1.96 8.59
C SER A 74 -4.90 1.58 9.82
N LEU A 75 -4.52 2.14 10.97
CA LEU A 75 -5.28 2.03 12.20
C LEU A 75 -6.64 2.72 12.14
N ASP A 76 -6.92 3.51 11.11
CA ASP A 76 -8.26 4.08 10.87
C ASP A 76 -9.23 3.03 10.32
N LYS A 77 -8.83 1.76 10.31
CA LYS A 77 -9.61 0.60 9.85
C LYS A 77 -9.76 0.53 8.32
N SER A 78 -8.98 1.29 7.59
CA SER A 78 -9.06 1.33 6.14
C SER A 78 -7.93 0.58 5.45
N LEU A 79 -8.23 0.13 4.23
CA LEU A 79 -7.26 -0.30 3.25
C LEU A 79 -7.51 0.53 2.01
N LYS A 80 -6.53 1.31 1.58
CA LYS A 80 -6.64 2.16 0.40
C LYS A 80 -5.72 1.65 -0.69
N VAL A 81 -6.19 1.71 -1.92
CA VAL A 81 -5.46 1.22 -3.09
C VAL A 81 -5.17 2.41 -4.00
N PHE A 82 -3.89 2.61 -4.32
CA PHE A 82 -3.44 3.70 -5.18
C PHE A 82 -2.84 3.14 -6.47
N ASP A 83 -3.19 3.75 -7.59
CA ASP A 83 -2.56 3.46 -8.87
C ASP A 83 -1.25 4.23 -8.95
N ILE A 84 -0.14 3.50 -9.10
CA ILE A 84 1.20 4.12 -9.12
C ILE A 84 1.39 4.97 -10.37
N LEU A 85 0.88 4.51 -11.51
CA LEU A 85 1.07 5.21 -12.78
C LEU A 85 0.32 6.53 -12.83
N THR A 86 -0.94 6.54 -12.42
CA THR A 86 -1.78 7.75 -12.48
C THR A 86 -1.73 8.59 -11.22
N GLY A 87 -1.32 8.00 -10.09
CA GLY A 87 -1.32 8.67 -8.80
C GLY A 87 -2.70 8.78 -8.15
N SER A 88 -3.69 8.06 -8.65
CA SER A 88 -5.07 8.12 -8.16
C SER A 88 -5.38 7.03 -7.15
N MET A 89 -6.20 7.34 -6.15
CA MET A 89 -6.80 6.33 -5.29
C MET A 89 -7.92 5.64 -6.07
N ILE A 90 -7.82 4.32 -6.21
CA ILE A 90 -8.77 3.54 -7.02
C ILE A 90 -9.73 2.71 -6.19
N ASP A 91 -9.43 2.48 -4.91
CA ASP A 91 -10.34 1.77 -4.02
C ASP A 91 -10.09 2.16 -2.57
N TRP A 92 -11.13 2.02 -1.76
CA TRP A 92 -11.09 2.32 -0.34
C TRP A 92 -12.01 1.35 0.38
N VAL A 93 -11.41 0.41 1.13
CA VAL A 93 -12.13 -0.63 1.86
C VAL A 93 -12.09 -0.30 3.35
N GLN A 94 -13.24 -0.43 4.01
CA GLN A 94 -13.37 -0.22 5.46
C GLN A 94 -13.60 -1.56 6.16
N PHE A 95 -12.78 -1.87 7.18
CA PHE A 95 -12.91 -3.08 7.97
C PHE A 95 -13.55 -2.79 9.33
N LYS A 96 -14.05 -3.85 9.95
CA LYS A 96 -14.57 -3.78 11.32
C LYS A 96 -13.45 -3.51 12.32
N ASN A 97 -12.31 -4.18 12.14
CA ASN A 97 -11.11 -4.02 12.96
C ASN A 97 -9.94 -3.60 12.08
N ALA A 98 -9.07 -2.75 12.60
CA ALA A 98 -7.97 -2.20 11.83
C ALA A 98 -7.04 -3.30 11.30
N PRO A 99 -6.68 -3.26 10.00
CA PRO A 99 -5.67 -4.18 9.47
C PRO A 99 -4.30 -3.83 10.01
N LEU A 100 -3.52 -4.84 10.39
CA LEU A 100 -2.15 -4.68 10.89
C LEU A 100 -1.11 -5.07 9.86
N SER A 101 -1.38 -6.12 9.08
CA SER A 101 -0.46 -6.62 8.07
C SER A 101 -1.25 -7.02 6.85
N ILE A 102 -0.69 -6.75 5.68
CA ILE A 102 -1.29 -7.11 4.39
C ILE A 102 -0.21 -7.69 3.49
N ASP A 103 -0.58 -8.66 2.67
CA ASP A 103 0.34 -9.23 1.69
C ASP A 103 -0.43 -9.90 0.57
N PHE A 104 0.08 -9.77 -0.66
CA PHE A 104 -0.49 -10.42 -1.83
C PHE A 104 0.18 -11.76 -2.09
N SER A 105 -0.61 -12.72 -2.60
CA SER A 105 -0.02 -13.92 -3.19
C SER A 105 0.77 -13.53 -4.45
N VAL A 106 1.75 -14.35 -4.80
CA VAL A 106 2.60 -14.10 -5.99
C VAL A 106 1.76 -14.03 -7.27
N SER A 107 0.70 -14.84 -7.35
CA SER A 107 -0.20 -14.86 -8.50
C SER A 107 -1.12 -13.64 -8.57
N GLY A 108 -1.28 -12.92 -7.47
CA GLY A 108 -2.24 -11.82 -7.37
C GLY A 108 -3.67 -12.25 -7.13
N GLU A 109 -3.93 -13.54 -6.95
CA GLU A 109 -5.30 -14.04 -6.74
C GLU A 109 -5.85 -13.75 -5.35
N TYR A 110 -4.96 -13.70 -4.36
CA TYR A 110 -5.37 -13.55 -2.97
C TYR A 110 -4.64 -12.42 -2.27
N LEU A 111 -5.35 -11.78 -1.38
CA LEU A 111 -4.80 -10.82 -0.41
C LEU A 111 -5.02 -11.36 0.98
N ALA A 112 -3.95 -11.48 1.76
CA ALA A 112 -4.03 -11.91 3.15
C ALA A 112 -3.97 -10.69 4.06
N THR A 113 -4.80 -10.66 5.09
CA THR A 113 -4.79 -9.58 6.09
C THR A 113 -4.87 -10.15 7.50
N SER A 114 -4.23 -9.46 8.43
CA SER A 114 -4.39 -9.69 9.86
C SER A 114 -4.90 -8.39 10.50
N HIS A 115 -5.68 -8.52 11.58
CA HIS A 115 -6.38 -7.37 12.17
C HIS A 115 -6.19 -7.28 13.68
N VAL A 116 -6.33 -6.09 14.21
CA VAL A 116 -6.23 -5.81 15.65
C VAL A 116 -7.24 -6.69 16.41
N GLY A 117 -6.75 -7.37 17.46
CA GLY A 117 -7.58 -8.16 18.34
C GLY A 117 -8.11 -9.46 17.76
N SER A 118 -7.78 -9.78 16.52
CA SER A 118 -8.23 -11.01 15.87
C SER A 118 -7.15 -12.08 15.92
N LYS A 119 -7.55 -13.33 16.09
CA LYS A 119 -6.66 -14.49 16.03
C LYS A 119 -6.68 -15.17 14.67
N ALA A 120 -7.38 -14.59 13.70
CA ALA A 120 -7.58 -15.17 12.39
C ALA A 120 -6.77 -14.42 11.33
N VAL A 121 -6.38 -15.13 10.29
CA VAL A 121 -5.88 -14.57 9.04
C VAL A 121 -7.05 -14.55 8.06
N PHE A 122 -7.32 -13.41 7.45
CA PHE A 122 -8.36 -13.29 6.44
C PHE A 122 -7.74 -13.37 5.06
N LEU A 123 -8.36 -14.18 4.21
CA LEU A 123 -7.90 -14.37 2.83
C LEU A 123 -8.99 -13.89 1.89
N TRP A 124 -8.69 -12.84 1.12
CA TRP A 124 -9.64 -12.19 0.22
C TRP A 124 -9.32 -12.54 -1.22
N SER A 125 -10.37 -12.79 -2.00
CA SER A 125 -10.20 -13.01 -3.43
C SER A 125 -9.99 -11.68 -4.15
N ASN A 126 -8.89 -11.56 -4.84
CA ASN A 126 -8.58 -10.36 -5.61
C ASN A 126 -9.63 -10.04 -6.67
N LYS A 127 -10.24 -11.07 -7.26
CA LYS A 127 -11.27 -10.89 -8.29
C LYS A 127 -12.46 -10.07 -7.80
N SER A 128 -12.83 -10.25 -6.54
CA SER A 128 -13.96 -9.54 -5.94
C SER A 128 -13.69 -8.06 -5.75
N PHE A 129 -12.41 -7.69 -5.54
CA PHE A 129 -12.04 -6.33 -5.17
C PHE A 129 -11.51 -5.51 -6.34
N PHE A 130 -10.76 -6.12 -7.26
CA PHE A 130 -9.94 -5.33 -8.17
C PHE A 130 -10.27 -5.48 -9.65
N ASN A 131 -11.00 -6.51 -10.08
CA ASN A 131 -11.25 -6.72 -11.50
C ASN A 131 -12.10 -5.63 -12.15
N ASP A 132 -13.03 -5.05 -11.41
CA ASP A 132 -13.95 -4.05 -11.93
C ASP A 132 -13.55 -2.62 -11.64
N ILE A 133 -12.45 -2.42 -10.92
CA ILE A 133 -12.03 -1.08 -10.46
C ILE A 133 -11.61 -0.18 -11.61
N VAL A 134 -11.05 -0.75 -12.68
CA VAL A 134 -10.44 0.01 -13.78
C VAL A 134 -11.42 0.99 -14.42
N ILE A 135 -12.71 0.70 -14.40
CA ILE A 135 -13.75 1.53 -15.02
C ILE A 135 -14.55 2.34 -14.01
N GLN A 136 -14.24 2.23 -12.72
CA GLN A 136 -14.98 2.95 -11.69
C GLN A 136 -14.36 4.31 -11.41
N LYS A 137 -15.21 5.23 -10.93
CA LYS A 137 -14.74 6.52 -10.44
C LYS A 137 -13.99 6.36 -9.13
N VAL A 138 -13.11 7.33 -8.82
CA VAL A 138 -12.44 7.36 -7.52
C VAL A 138 -13.49 7.34 -6.41
N PRO A 139 -13.41 6.39 -5.48
CA PRO A 139 -14.40 6.29 -4.40
C PRO A 139 -14.29 7.46 -3.44
N THR A 140 -15.43 8.01 -3.04
CA THR A 140 -15.51 9.06 -2.02
C THR A 140 -15.85 8.53 -0.65
N LYS A 141 -16.17 7.24 -0.55
CA LYS A 141 -16.52 6.55 0.69
C LYS A 141 -16.11 5.08 0.57
N PRO A 142 -15.98 4.35 1.71
CA PRO A 142 -15.61 2.95 1.69
C PRO A 142 -16.54 2.09 0.84
N THR A 143 -15.96 1.11 0.15
CA THR A 143 -16.70 0.21 -0.75
C THR A 143 -17.16 -1.07 -0.06
N MET A 144 -16.73 -1.30 1.19
CA MET A 144 -17.03 -2.53 1.94
C MET A 144 -18.13 -2.36 2.97
#